data_df5d9db7597a390609f80d8e8fec81e2
#
_entry.id   df5d9db7597a390609f80d8e8fec81e2
#
_cell.length_a   1.000
_cell.length_b   1.000
_cell.length_c   1.000
_cell.angle_alpha   90.00
_cell.angle_beta   90.00
_cell.angle_gamma   90.00
#
_symmetry.space_group_name_H-M   'P 1'
#
loop_
_entity.id
_entity.type
_entity.pdbx_description
1 polymer ?
#
loop_
_entity_poly.entity_id
_entity_poly.type
_entity_poly.pdbx_seq_one_letter_code
_entity_poly.pdbx_strand_id
1 'polypeptide(L)'
;EGVFPTPSPEVVDRSEVDAVCGPDSVHQGLAMLVDPLDGHHIEDLIADHEGETDTIVVLDQATDPRNIGAVMRSARAFGARAVIVQDRNAPPETGTMAKAASGALEHVHLVRVTNLARAIWALKDANYWCMGFDGHADTNIADVDPSPKRAIVLGSEGAGLRRLTRETCDQLVKIPINEDAESLNLSNACAVSLYEVTRKR
;
A
#
# COMPACT_ATOMS: atom_id res chain seq x y z
N GLU A 1 -9.16 28.01 -6.12
CA GLU A 1 -10.16 26.94 -6.28
C GLU A 1 -10.35 26.74 -7.79
N GLY A 2 -9.68 25.73 -8.35
CA GLY A 2 -9.85 25.35 -9.75
C GLY A 2 -11.22 24.69 -9.91
N VAL A 3 -12.08 25.31 -10.74
CA VAL A 3 -13.32 24.67 -11.19
C VAL A 3 -12.91 23.60 -12.20
N PHE A 4 -12.82 22.35 -11.78
CA PHE A 4 -12.68 21.25 -12.71
C PHE A 4 -13.97 21.14 -13.54
N PRO A 5 -13.87 21.01 -14.86
CA PRO A 5 -15.06 20.84 -15.69
C PRO A 5 -15.76 19.55 -15.25
N THR A 6 -17.04 19.65 -14.92
CA THR A 6 -17.85 18.46 -14.65
C THR A 6 -17.95 17.66 -15.96
N PRO A 7 -17.51 16.41 -16.01
CA PRO A 7 -17.60 15.61 -17.23
C PRO A 7 -19.08 15.45 -17.61
N SER A 8 -19.39 15.64 -18.89
CA SER A 8 -20.74 15.36 -19.40
C SER A 8 -20.88 13.85 -19.58
N PRO A 9 -21.82 13.20 -18.89
CA PRO A 9 -22.02 11.76 -19.05
C PRO A 9 -22.62 11.47 -20.44
N GLU A 10 -22.09 10.45 -21.09
CA GLU A 10 -22.68 9.85 -22.28
C GLU A 10 -23.52 8.64 -21.86
N VAL A 11 -24.77 8.57 -22.37
CA VAL A 11 -25.65 7.43 -22.11
C VAL A 11 -25.45 6.43 -23.22
N VAL A 12 -24.93 5.27 -22.88
CA VAL A 12 -24.60 4.17 -23.81
C VAL A 12 -25.25 2.88 -23.38
N ASP A 13 -25.21 1.85 -24.23
CA ASP A 13 -25.67 0.53 -23.87
C ASP A 13 -24.71 -0.16 -22.89
N ARG A 14 -25.26 -1.06 -22.08
CA ARG A 14 -24.47 -1.82 -21.10
C ARG A 14 -23.28 -2.54 -21.73
N SER A 15 -23.44 -3.07 -22.92
CA SER A 15 -22.38 -3.75 -23.67
C SER A 15 -21.19 -2.85 -23.99
N GLU A 16 -21.40 -1.56 -24.17
CA GLU A 16 -20.33 -0.58 -24.39
C GLU A 16 -19.57 -0.32 -23.08
N VAL A 17 -20.29 -0.23 -21.94
CA VAL A 17 -19.66 -0.12 -20.63
C VAL A 17 -18.85 -1.38 -20.30
N ASP A 18 -19.40 -2.58 -20.60
CA ASP A 18 -18.69 -3.86 -20.44
C ASP A 18 -17.40 -3.89 -21.27
N ALA A 19 -17.44 -3.36 -22.50
CA ALA A 19 -16.27 -3.32 -23.39
C ALA A 19 -15.16 -2.40 -22.87
N VAL A 20 -15.50 -1.27 -22.26
CA VAL A 20 -14.54 -0.32 -21.67
C VAL A 20 -13.95 -0.85 -20.37
N CYS A 21 -14.78 -1.43 -19.51
CA CYS A 21 -14.35 -1.93 -18.19
C CYS A 21 -13.61 -3.27 -18.25
N GLY A 22 -13.78 -4.01 -19.34
CA GLY A 22 -13.24 -5.37 -19.51
C GLY A 22 -14.08 -6.46 -18.87
N PRO A 23 -13.79 -7.73 -19.22
CA PRO A 23 -14.52 -8.88 -18.69
C PRO A 23 -14.36 -8.95 -17.17
N ASP A 24 -15.40 -9.46 -16.49
CA ASP A 24 -15.47 -9.64 -15.04
C ASP A 24 -15.47 -8.35 -14.19
N SER A 25 -15.62 -7.18 -14.82
CA SER A 25 -15.72 -5.91 -14.11
C SER A 25 -17.12 -5.70 -13.53
N VAL A 26 -17.20 -5.33 -12.25
CA VAL A 26 -18.45 -4.95 -11.60
C VAL A 26 -18.59 -3.43 -11.68
N HIS A 27 -19.03 -2.88 -12.83
CA HIS A 27 -19.09 -1.44 -13.09
C HIS A 27 -20.38 -0.76 -12.65
N GLN A 28 -21.45 -1.50 -12.33
CA GLN A 28 -22.74 -0.95 -11.87
C GLN A 28 -23.39 0.06 -12.84
N GLY A 29 -23.08 -0.05 -14.15
CA GLY A 29 -23.59 0.84 -15.18
C GLY A 29 -22.82 2.15 -15.36
N LEU A 30 -21.65 2.29 -14.75
CA LEU A 30 -20.79 3.47 -14.88
C LEU A 30 -19.36 3.07 -15.25
N ALA A 31 -18.77 3.81 -16.19
CA ALA A 31 -17.35 3.79 -16.49
C ALA A 31 -16.85 5.23 -16.66
N MET A 32 -15.63 5.50 -16.27
CA MET A 32 -14.98 6.77 -16.46
C MET A 32 -13.57 6.53 -17.03
N LEU A 33 -13.27 7.21 -18.13
CA LEU A 33 -11.92 7.25 -18.67
C LEU A 33 -11.19 8.41 -17.99
N VAL A 34 -10.05 8.12 -17.40
CA VAL A 34 -9.22 9.10 -16.69
C VAL A 34 -7.77 9.00 -17.17
N ASP A 35 -7.05 10.09 -17.05
CA ASP A 35 -5.61 10.06 -17.21
C ASP A 35 -4.94 9.32 -16.03
N PRO A 36 -3.80 8.66 -16.28
CA PRO A 36 -3.00 8.08 -15.18
C PRO A 36 -2.63 9.15 -14.16
N LEU A 37 -2.55 8.77 -12.88
CA LEU A 37 -2.00 9.63 -11.85
C LEU A 37 -0.49 9.86 -12.09
N ASP A 38 0.01 11.02 -11.67
CA ASP A 38 1.44 11.33 -11.72
C ASP A 38 2.23 10.33 -10.87
N GLY A 39 3.32 9.81 -11.43
CA GLY A 39 4.22 8.92 -10.73
C GLY A 39 5.04 9.68 -9.69
N HIS A 40 5.24 9.06 -8.51
CA HIS A 40 6.08 9.61 -7.45
C HIS A 40 7.38 8.83 -7.33
N HIS A 41 8.51 9.52 -7.15
CA HIS A 41 9.79 8.91 -6.83
C HIS A 41 10.01 8.87 -5.32
N ILE A 42 10.75 7.87 -4.85
CA ILE A 42 11.02 7.72 -3.42
C ILE A 42 11.86 8.87 -2.87
N GLU A 43 12.73 9.42 -3.68
CA GLU A 43 13.56 10.56 -3.33
C GLU A 43 12.71 11.81 -3.05
N ASP A 44 11.70 12.08 -3.89
CA ASP A 44 10.77 13.19 -3.72
C ASP A 44 9.89 12.94 -2.49
N LEU A 45 9.39 11.70 -2.33
CA LEU A 45 8.61 11.31 -1.16
C LEU A 45 9.35 11.59 0.16
N ILE A 46 10.65 11.32 0.22
CA ILE A 46 11.48 11.55 1.41
C ILE A 46 11.75 13.04 1.60
N ALA A 47 12.08 13.77 0.51
CA ALA A 47 12.45 15.18 0.56
C ALA A 47 11.27 16.09 0.94
N ASP A 48 10.07 15.78 0.48
CA ASP A 48 8.86 16.60 0.67
C ASP A 48 8.24 16.47 2.07
N HIS A 49 8.83 15.64 2.95
CA HIS A 49 8.28 15.44 4.30
C HIS A 49 8.95 16.32 5.35
N GLU A 50 8.30 17.39 5.75
CA GLU A 50 8.72 18.29 6.81
C GLU A 50 8.20 17.92 8.21
N GLY A 51 7.31 16.92 8.32
CA GLY A 51 6.67 16.52 9.57
C GLY A 51 7.57 15.70 10.50
N GLU A 52 7.26 15.74 11.80
CA GLU A 52 7.95 14.91 12.81
C GLU A 52 7.55 13.44 12.71
N THR A 53 6.29 13.16 12.32
CA THR A 53 5.74 11.81 12.24
C THR A 53 5.36 11.46 10.81
N ASP A 54 5.75 10.27 10.36
CA ASP A 54 5.35 9.72 9.05
C ASP A 54 5.21 8.21 9.10
N THR A 55 4.29 7.68 8.31
CA THR A 55 4.10 6.24 8.15
C THR A 55 4.06 5.90 6.68
N ILE A 56 4.89 4.95 6.27
CA ILE A 56 4.98 4.42 4.92
C ILE A 56 4.73 2.92 4.95
N VAL A 57 4.00 2.40 3.97
CA VAL A 57 3.80 0.97 3.76
C VAL A 57 4.69 0.49 2.62
N VAL A 58 5.38 -0.61 2.79
CA VAL A 58 6.24 -1.24 1.77
C VAL A 58 5.73 -2.65 1.54
N LEU A 59 5.40 -2.97 0.29
CA LEU A 59 4.86 -4.28 -0.09
C LEU A 59 5.88 -5.08 -0.89
N ASP A 60 6.30 -6.22 -0.35
CA ASP A 60 7.19 -7.15 -1.03
C ASP A 60 6.38 -8.22 -1.79
N GLN A 61 6.47 -8.19 -3.12
CA GLN A 61 5.80 -9.14 -4.03
C GLN A 61 4.25 -9.07 -4.00
N ALA A 62 3.66 -7.90 -3.84
CA ALA A 62 2.22 -7.71 -4.00
C ALA A 62 1.85 -7.71 -5.49
N THR A 63 1.08 -8.71 -5.93
CA THR A 63 0.70 -8.92 -7.34
C THR A 63 -0.79 -8.74 -7.61
N ASP A 64 -1.63 -8.82 -6.58
CA ASP A 64 -3.08 -8.65 -6.73
C ASP A 64 -3.46 -7.16 -6.61
N PRO A 65 -4.05 -6.56 -7.67
CA PRO A 65 -4.50 -5.17 -7.63
C PRO A 65 -5.57 -4.91 -6.56
N ARG A 66 -6.36 -5.92 -6.20
CA ARG A 66 -7.37 -5.79 -5.13
C ARG A 66 -6.71 -5.61 -3.77
N ASN A 67 -5.67 -6.40 -3.49
CA ASN A 67 -4.92 -6.27 -2.24
C ASN A 67 -4.21 -4.92 -2.15
N ILE A 68 -3.55 -4.48 -3.23
CA ILE A 68 -2.89 -3.16 -3.25
C ILE A 68 -3.93 -2.05 -3.03
N GLY A 69 -5.07 -2.08 -3.73
CA GLY A 69 -6.14 -1.12 -3.53
C GLY A 69 -6.69 -1.10 -2.10
N ALA A 70 -6.90 -2.27 -1.48
CA ALA A 70 -7.35 -2.38 -0.08
C ALA A 70 -6.29 -1.87 0.91
N VAL A 71 -4.99 -2.10 0.63
CA VAL A 71 -3.87 -1.51 1.39
C VAL A 71 -3.88 0.01 1.27
N MET A 72 -4.03 0.56 0.06
CA MET A 72 -4.15 2.02 -0.15
C MET A 72 -5.30 2.62 0.66
N ARG A 73 -6.46 1.96 0.68
CA ARG A 73 -7.61 2.37 1.49
C ARG A 73 -7.30 2.39 2.98
N SER A 74 -6.62 1.36 3.48
CA SER A 74 -6.18 1.29 4.89
C SER A 74 -5.12 2.34 5.20
N ALA A 75 -4.16 2.55 4.30
CA ALA A 75 -3.14 3.59 4.38
C ALA A 75 -3.78 4.98 4.57
N ARG A 76 -4.76 5.33 3.72
CA ARG A 76 -5.51 6.58 3.86
C ARG A 76 -6.23 6.68 5.22
N ALA A 77 -6.91 5.60 5.63
CA ALA A 77 -7.71 5.60 6.86
C ALA A 77 -6.86 5.82 8.12
N PHE A 78 -5.63 5.32 8.12
CA PHE A 78 -4.69 5.40 9.25
C PHE A 78 -3.57 6.44 9.06
N GLY A 79 -3.67 7.29 8.03
CA GLY A 79 -2.74 8.40 7.82
C GLY A 79 -1.34 7.99 7.34
N ALA A 80 -1.19 6.83 6.71
CA ALA A 80 0.03 6.51 5.99
C ALA A 80 0.07 7.30 4.68
N ARG A 81 1.21 7.93 4.40
CA ARG A 81 1.38 8.87 3.28
C ARG A 81 1.62 8.17 1.95
N ALA A 82 2.25 7.02 1.97
CA ALA A 82 2.61 6.31 0.76
C ALA A 82 2.55 4.79 0.92
N VAL A 83 2.36 4.13 -0.22
CA VAL A 83 2.54 2.69 -0.40
C VAL A 83 3.61 2.47 -1.46
N ILE A 84 4.69 1.78 -1.11
CA ILE A 84 5.81 1.46 -1.99
C ILE A 84 5.65 0.03 -2.48
N VAL A 85 5.72 -0.19 -3.79
CA VAL A 85 5.64 -1.50 -4.44
C VAL A 85 6.83 -1.72 -5.37
N GLN A 86 7.19 -2.99 -5.60
CA GLN A 86 8.21 -3.30 -6.59
C GLN A 86 7.61 -3.30 -8.00
N ASP A 87 8.10 -2.43 -8.88
CA ASP A 87 7.57 -2.19 -10.22
C ASP A 87 7.43 -3.48 -11.05
N ARG A 88 8.43 -4.34 -11.06
CA ARG A 88 8.44 -5.58 -11.85
C ARG A 88 7.27 -6.52 -11.55
N ASN A 89 6.77 -6.55 -10.32
CA ASN A 89 5.79 -7.52 -9.86
C ASN A 89 4.43 -6.88 -9.55
N ALA A 90 4.37 -5.56 -9.38
CA ALA A 90 3.13 -4.86 -9.09
C ALA A 90 2.31 -4.69 -10.39
N PRO A 91 1.00 -4.93 -10.34
CA PRO A 91 0.12 -4.65 -11.47
C PRO A 91 0.08 -3.15 -11.76
N PRO A 92 -0.25 -2.73 -12.98
CA PRO A 92 -0.55 -1.33 -13.27
C PRO A 92 -1.77 -0.86 -12.45
N GLU A 93 -1.95 0.45 -12.38
CA GLU A 93 -3.11 1.07 -11.74
C GLU A 93 -4.36 0.83 -12.57
N THR A 94 -5.05 -0.24 -12.26
CA THR A 94 -6.27 -0.67 -12.96
C THR A 94 -7.53 -0.13 -12.29
N GLY A 95 -8.64 -0.11 -13.02
CA GLY A 95 -9.96 0.18 -12.44
C GLY A 95 -10.32 -0.75 -11.26
N THR A 96 -9.82 -2.00 -11.25
CA THR A 96 -9.97 -2.94 -10.13
C THR A 96 -9.24 -2.43 -8.89
N MET A 97 -8.00 -1.93 -9.03
CA MET A 97 -7.23 -1.32 -7.94
C MET A 97 -7.93 -0.06 -7.45
N ALA A 98 -8.32 0.84 -8.35
CA ALA A 98 -9.00 2.10 -8.02
C ALA A 98 -10.31 1.85 -7.26
N LYS A 99 -11.10 0.87 -7.69
CA LYS A 99 -12.34 0.48 -7.01
C LYS A 99 -12.07 -0.06 -5.60
N ALA A 100 -11.07 -0.92 -5.41
CA ALA A 100 -10.70 -1.44 -4.11
C ALA A 100 -10.13 -0.34 -3.19
N ALA A 101 -9.39 0.61 -3.74
CA ALA A 101 -8.83 1.76 -3.03
C ALA A 101 -9.88 2.78 -2.58
N SER A 102 -11.07 2.80 -3.22
CA SER A 102 -12.19 3.68 -2.79
C SER A 102 -11.79 5.14 -2.62
N GLY A 103 -11.13 5.72 -3.63
CA GLY A 103 -10.65 7.11 -3.63
C GLY A 103 -9.35 7.34 -2.84
N ALA A 104 -8.64 6.29 -2.43
CA ALA A 104 -7.37 6.45 -1.73
C ALA A 104 -6.20 6.74 -2.67
N LEU A 105 -6.29 6.35 -3.95
CA LEU A 105 -5.23 6.59 -4.94
C LEU A 105 -4.93 8.09 -5.15
N GLU A 106 -5.92 8.94 -4.96
CA GLU A 106 -5.79 10.40 -5.10
C GLU A 106 -5.21 11.09 -3.86
N HIS A 107 -4.96 10.33 -2.79
CA HIS A 107 -4.52 10.89 -1.49
C HIS A 107 -3.29 10.21 -0.90
N VAL A 108 -3.03 8.98 -1.28
CA VAL A 108 -1.88 8.20 -0.82
C VAL A 108 -0.98 7.94 -2.02
N HIS A 109 0.29 8.30 -1.93
CA HIS A 109 1.22 8.11 -3.04
C HIS A 109 1.50 6.62 -3.27
N LEU A 110 1.23 6.13 -4.49
CA LEU A 110 1.69 4.81 -4.93
C LEU A 110 3.07 4.95 -5.59
N VAL A 111 4.11 4.55 -4.88
CA VAL A 111 5.50 4.69 -5.33
C VAL A 111 6.00 3.36 -5.88
N ARG A 112 6.48 3.37 -7.13
CA ARG A 112 7.03 2.19 -7.80
C ARG A 112 8.55 2.24 -7.77
N VAL A 113 9.18 1.17 -7.26
CA VAL A 113 10.64 1.08 -7.18
C VAL A 113 11.15 -0.18 -7.86
N THR A 114 12.28 -0.09 -8.51
CA THR A 114 12.92 -1.25 -9.17
C THR A 114 13.57 -2.20 -8.15
N ASN A 115 14.07 -1.67 -7.03
CA ASN A 115 14.75 -2.42 -5.99
C ASN A 115 14.24 -2.06 -4.60
N LEU A 116 13.47 -2.97 -4.01
CA LEU A 116 12.82 -2.74 -2.73
C LEU A 116 13.82 -2.61 -1.56
N ALA A 117 14.89 -3.41 -1.55
CA ALA A 117 15.91 -3.31 -0.51
C ALA A 117 16.61 -1.94 -0.55
N ARG A 118 16.91 -1.41 -1.75
CA ARG A 118 17.47 -0.07 -1.91
C ARG A 118 16.50 1.01 -1.40
N ALA A 119 15.20 0.83 -1.67
CA ALA A 119 14.17 1.74 -1.16
C ALA A 119 14.11 1.73 0.36
N ILE A 120 14.18 0.54 1.00
CA ILE A 120 14.23 0.42 2.46
C ILE A 120 15.49 1.10 3.02
N TRP A 121 16.66 0.94 2.38
CA TRP A 121 17.87 1.66 2.78
C TRP A 121 17.69 3.17 2.70
N ALA A 122 17.10 3.70 1.63
CA ALA A 122 16.83 5.13 1.50
C ALA A 122 15.89 5.65 2.60
N LEU A 123 14.89 4.87 3.00
CA LEU A 123 14.02 5.20 4.14
C LEU A 123 14.81 5.23 5.46
N LYS A 124 15.69 4.25 5.69
CA LYS A 124 16.54 4.19 6.90
C LYS A 124 17.48 5.39 6.97
N ASP A 125 18.11 5.77 5.85
CA ASP A 125 18.97 6.96 5.76
C ASP A 125 18.20 8.26 6.06
N ALA A 126 16.87 8.24 5.81
CA ALA A 126 15.94 9.34 6.16
C ALA A 126 15.30 9.19 7.56
N ASN A 127 15.88 8.35 8.43
CA ASN A 127 15.49 8.10 9.81
C ASN A 127 14.12 7.38 9.98
N TYR A 128 13.67 6.62 8.99
CA TYR A 128 12.53 5.72 9.18
C TYR A 128 12.97 4.43 9.84
N TRP A 129 12.25 4.01 10.87
CA TRP A 129 12.38 2.69 11.46
C TRP A 129 11.59 1.68 10.63
N CYS A 130 12.29 0.76 9.99
CA CYS A 130 11.70 -0.21 9.06
C CYS A 130 11.37 -1.53 9.78
N MET A 131 10.09 -1.80 10.00
CA MET A 131 9.58 -3.01 10.64
C MET A 131 9.13 -4.03 9.58
N GLY A 132 9.82 -5.17 9.50
CA GLY A 132 9.45 -6.29 8.65
C GLY A 132 8.47 -7.23 9.37
N PHE A 133 7.34 -7.52 8.73
CA PHE A 133 6.33 -8.41 9.27
C PHE A 133 6.61 -9.85 8.87
N ASP A 134 6.82 -10.69 9.87
CA ASP A 134 7.13 -12.10 9.72
C ASP A 134 6.42 -12.89 10.85
N GLY A 135 5.59 -13.87 10.48
CA GLY A 135 4.84 -14.68 11.44
C GLY A 135 5.73 -15.46 12.42
N HIS A 136 7.00 -15.69 12.09
CA HIS A 136 7.98 -16.38 12.91
C HIS A 136 8.85 -15.43 13.76
N ALA A 137 8.61 -14.12 13.74
CA ALA A 137 9.34 -13.19 14.58
C ALA A 137 9.07 -13.44 16.07
N ASP A 138 10.06 -13.15 16.92
CA ASP A 138 9.91 -13.29 18.36
C ASP A 138 9.10 -12.15 18.97
N THR A 139 9.21 -10.93 18.41
CA THR A 139 8.59 -9.71 18.94
C THR A 139 7.18 -9.53 18.40
N ASN A 140 6.21 -9.32 19.28
CA ASN A 140 4.86 -8.89 18.86
C ASN A 140 4.86 -7.41 18.52
N ILE A 141 4.06 -7.02 17.51
CA ILE A 141 3.90 -5.61 17.14
C ILE A 141 3.42 -4.73 18.31
N ALA A 142 2.63 -5.30 19.20
CA ALA A 142 2.10 -4.60 20.38
C ALA A 142 3.19 -4.21 21.41
N ASP A 143 4.33 -4.91 21.39
CA ASP A 143 5.44 -4.71 22.31
C ASP A 143 6.49 -3.72 21.76
N VAL A 144 6.30 -3.23 20.52
CA VAL A 144 7.19 -2.27 19.90
C VAL A 144 6.70 -0.85 20.18
N ASP A 145 7.63 0.02 20.60
CA ASP A 145 7.38 1.46 20.64
C ASP A 145 7.63 2.04 19.24
N PRO A 146 6.59 2.46 18.50
CA PRO A 146 6.75 2.85 17.13
C PRO A 146 7.52 4.17 17.04
N SER A 147 8.60 4.18 16.23
CA SER A 147 9.31 5.41 15.89
C SER A 147 8.35 6.43 15.26
N PRO A 148 8.56 7.75 15.47
CA PRO A 148 7.79 8.78 14.79
C PRO A 148 7.78 8.61 13.27
N LYS A 149 8.95 8.35 12.66
CA LYS A 149 9.06 7.97 11.24
C LYS A 149 9.22 6.45 11.14
N ARG A 150 8.29 5.79 10.48
CA ARG A 150 8.24 4.33 10.42
C ARG A 150 7.81 3.81 9.05
N ALA A 151 8.36 2.67 8.68
CA ALA A 151 7.96 1.91 7.52
C ALA A 151 7.49 0.51 7.93
N ILE A 152 6.28 0.14 7.49
CA ILE A 152 5.68 -1.18 7.68
C ILE A 152 5.99 -1.98 6.43
N VAL A 153 6.81 -3.03 6.54
CA VAL A 153 7.24 -3.86 5.42
C VAL A 153 6.52 -5.20 5.48
N LEU A 154 5.63 -5.43 4.51
CA LEU A 154 4.79 -6.63 4.44
C LEU A 154 5.19 -7.49 3.25
N GLY A 155 5.28 -8.80 3.45
CA GLY A 155 5.56 -9.78 2.42
C GLY A 155 4.30 -10.30 1.73
N SER A 156 4.50 -11.13 0.69
CA SER A 156 3.40 -11.83 0.01
C SER A 156 2.71 -12.84 0.92
N GLU A 157 1.46 -13.15 0.59
CA GLU A 157 0.71 -14.20 1.27
C GLU A 157 1.42 -15.56 1.14
N GLY A 158 1.58 -16.26 2.22
CA GLY A 158 2.26 -17.57 2.31
C GLY A 158 3.78 -17.49 2.32
N ALA A 159 4.44 -16.89 1.34
CA ALA A 159 5.90 -16.84 1.27
C ALA A 159 6.54 -15.77 2.19
N GLY A 160 5.77 -14.77 2.63
CA GLY A 160 6.27 -13.70 3.48
C GLY A 160 7.27 -12.78 2.79
N LEU A 161 8.19 -12.21 3.58
CA LEU A 161 9.26 -11.34 3.10
C LEU A 161 10.37 -12.16 2.42
N ARG A 162 10.85 -11.68 1.26
CA ARG A 162 12.08 -12.23 0.66
C ARG A 162 13.27 -12.02 1.59
N ARG A 163 14.25 -12.93 1.52
CA ARG A 163 15.44 -12.92 2.39
C ARG A 163 16.11 -11.54 2.47
N LEU A 164 16.39 -10.92 1.33
CA LEU A 164 17.07 -9.62 1.32
C LEU A 164 16.21 -8.51 1.92
N THR A 165 14.90 -8.48 1.65
CA THR A 165 13.97 -7.53 2.25
C THR A 165 13.94 -7.67 3.76
N ARG A 166 13.85 -8.92 4.25
CA ARG A 166 13.86 -9.27 5.66
C ARG A 166 15.14 -8.82 6.37
N GLU A 167 16.30 -9.11 5.78
CA GLU A 167 17.62 -8.75 6.32
C GLU A 167 17.87 -7.23 6.31
N THR A 168 17.16 -6.47 5.48
CA THR A 168 17.30 -5.01 5.38
C THR A 168 16.47 -4.28 6.43
N CYS A 169 15.40 -4.87 6.95
CA CYS A 169 14.58 -4.28 8.01
C CYS A 169 15.38 -4.09 9.31
N ASP A 170 15.02 -3.06 10.10
CA ASP A 170 15.64 -2.81 11.40
C ASP A 170 15.18 -3.83 12.45
N GLN A 171 13.93 -4.24 12.36
CA GLN A 171 13.32 -5.19 13.29
C GLN A 171 12.31 -6.07 12.56
N LEU A 172 12.24 -7.33 13.00
CA LEU A 172 11.15 -8.22 12.59
C LEU A 172 10.11 -8.28 13.71
N VAL A 173 8.85 -8.19 13.31
CA VAL A 173 7.70 -8.20 14.21
C VAL A 173 6.62 -9.12 13.67
N LYS A 174 5.76 -9.63 14.56
CA LYS A 174 4.59 -10.42 14.18
C LYS A 174 3.29 -9.81 14.69
N ILE A 175 2.22 -10.06 13.96
CA ILE A 175 0.85 -9.92 14.47
C ILE A 175 0.53 -11.23 15.17
N PRO A 176 0.22 -11.25 16.48
CA PRO A 176 -0.20 -12.48 17.15
C PRO A 176 -1.56 -12.91 16.57
N ILE A 177 -1.59 -14.10 16.00
CA ILE A 177 -2.80 -14.76 15.48
C ILE A 177 -2.96 -16.13 16.16
N ASN A 178 -4.13 -16.74 16.04
CA ASN A 178 -4.38 -18.08 16.54
C ASN A 178 -3.45 -19.08 15.86
N GLU A 179 -2.94 -20.05 16.61
CA GLU A 179 -2.01 -21.09 16.12
C GLU A 179 -2.62 -21.96 15.01
N ASP A 180 -3.96 -22.06 14.95
CA ASP A 180 -4.67 -22.78 13.89
C ASP A 180 -4.76 -21.99 12.56
N ALA A 181 -4.36 -20.71 12.54
CA ALA A 181 -4.36 -19.87 11.36
C ALA A 181 -2.95 -19.79 10.76
N GLU A 182 -2.81 -20.12 9.48
CA GLU A 182 -1.52 -20.08 8.78
C GLU A 182 -1.02 -18.63 8.55
N SER A 183 -1.92 -17.72 8.16
CA SER A 183 -1.58 -16.33 7.87
C SER A 183 -2.84 -15.45 7.79
N LEU A 184 -2.62 -14.14 7.74
CA LEU A 184 -3.64 -13.16 7.36
C LEU A 184 -3.48 -12.79 5.87
N ASN A 185 -4.60 -12.44 5.24
CA ASN A 185 -4.54 -11.76 3.94
C ASN A 185 -3.70 -10.48 4.07
N LEU A 186 -2.93 -10.14 3.02
CA LEU A 186 -2.00 -9.01 3.00
C LEU A 186 -2.66 -7.69 3.42
N SER A 187 -3.86 -7.39 2.90
CA SER A 187 -4.55 -6.15 3.22
C SER A 187 -5.05 -6.11 4.67
N ASN A 188 -5.47 -7.25 5.22
CA ASN A 188 -5.87 -7.37 6.62
C ASN A 188 -4.66 -7.20 7.55
N ALA A 189 -3.54 -7.86 7.23
CA ALA A 189 -2.29 -7.68 7.96
C ALA A 189 -1.85 -6.21 7.97
N CYS A 190 -1.93 -5.54 6.82
CA CYS A 190 -1.63 -4.12 6.70
C CYS A 190 -2.55 -3.26 7.58
N ALA A 191 -3.86 -3.48 7.55
CA ALA A 191 -4.82 -2.71 8.32
C ALA A 191 -4.59 -2.85 9.84
N VAL A 192 -4.34 -4.08 10.32
CA VAL A 192 -4.04 -4.35 11.73
C VAL A 192 -2.71 -3.70 12.14
N SER A 193 -1.69 -3.80 11.29
CA SER A 193 -0.37 -3.20 11.53
C SER A 193 -0.46 -1.68 11.62
N LEU A 194 -1.14 -1.07 10.67
CA LEU A 194 -1.36 0.39 10.66
C LEU A 194 -2.13 0.85 11.89
N TYR A 195 -3.22 0.19 12.25
CA TYR A 195 -3.98 0.49 13.45
C TYR A 195 -3.09 0.46 14.70
N GLU A 196 -2.29 -0.61 14.85
CA GLU A 196 -1.45 -0.78 16.04
C GLU A 196 -0.37 0.29 16.15
N VAL A 197 0.31 0.64 15.07
CA VAL A 197 1.40 1.63 15.10
C VAL A 197 0.92 3.08 15.13
N THR A 198 -0.33 3.35 14.74
CA THR A 198 -0.85 4.72 14.67
C THR A 198 -1.83 5.04 15.81
N ARG A 199 -2.34 4.03 16.52
CA ARG A 199 -3.21 4.29 17.66
C ARG A 199 -2.49 5.13 18.72
N LYS A 200 -3.16 6.12 19.24
CA LYS A 200 -2.64 6.91 20.37
C LYS A 200 -2.53 5.99 21.60
N ARG A 201 -1.35 5.86 22.11
CA ARG A 201 -1.09 5.24 23.42
C ARG A 201 -1.20 6.30 24.51
#